data_a46ee93c0fec8fab088833cd1cdc6dce
#
_entry.id   a46ee93c0fec8fab088833cd1cdc6dce
#
_cell.length_a   1.000
_cell.length_b   1.000
_cell.length_c   1.000
_cell.angle_alpha   90.00
_cell.angle_beta   90.00
_cell.angle_gamma   90.00
#
_symmetry.space_group_name_H-M   'P 1'
#
loop_
_entity.id
_entity.type
_entity.pdbx_description
1 polymer ?
#
loop_
_entity_poly.entity_id
_entity_poly.type
_entity_poly.pdbx_seq_one_letter_code
_entity_poly.pdbx_strand_id
1 'polypeptide(L)'
;MTYVAELIQDQLSVAAIHRLYDLPVDQLLAALSSHYTATSAGNVGPQTISEMDSRGCLCIVAPDGTGTYLTPREDTFAGVRDMDSARLEHALSSTTHEVTYQHGVQEVLLRVSTGQYGSAVLIRPVSLQEIRRTADTGELMPPKSTFFTPKLRTGMVLRDLRQ
;
A
#
# COMPACT_ATOMS: atom_id res chain seq x y z
N MET A 1 -28.80 4.14 -10.32
CA MET A 1 -28.89 3.11 -9.25
C MET A 1 -27.66 3.25 -8.38
N THR A 2 -27.86 3.34 -7.08
CA THR A 2 -26.76 3.55 -6.10
C THR A 2 -26.79 2.38 -5.12
N TYR A 3 -25.64 1.81 -4.82
CA TYR A 3 -25.46 0.85 -3.73
C TYR A 3 -24.99 1.61 -2.49
N VAL A 4 -25.68 1.44 -1.38
CA VAL A 4 -25.33 2.02 -0.10
C VAL A 4 -25.08 0.87 0.87
N ALA A 5 -23.91 0.86 1.48
CA ALA A 5 -23.55 -0.11 2.51
C ALA A 5 -23.00 0.62 3.74
N GLU A 6 -23.21 0.06 4.90
CA GLU A 6 -22.62 0.57 6.13
C GLU A 6 -21.11 0.29 6.16
N LEU A 7 -20.33 1.29 6.56
CA LEU A 7 -18.87 1.15 6.67
C LEU A 7 -18.51 0.59 8.05
N ILE A 8 -18.65 -0.73 8.20
CA ILE A 8 -18.33 -1.46 9.43
C ILE A 8 -17.27 -2.54 9.20
N GLN A 9 -16.41 -2.72 10.18
CA GLN A 9 -15.23 -3.58 10.10
C GLN A 9 -15.57 -5.06 9.89
N ASP A 10 -16.72 -5.52 10.40
CA ASP A 10 -17.14 -6.91 10.31
C ASP A 10 -17.70 -7.30 8.93
N GLN A 11 -18.07 -6.32 8.10
CA GLN A 11 -18.69 -6.56 6.79
C GLN A 11 -17.81 -6.17 5.61
N LEU A 12 -16.79 -5.35 5.86
CA LEU A 12 -15.94 -4.79 4.82
C LEU A 12 -14.48 -4.92 5.22
N SER A 13 -13.71 -5.65 4.45
CA SER A 13 -12.25 -5.66 4.61
C SER A 13 -11.59 -4.72 3.61
N VAL A 14 -10.58 -4.01 4.09
CA VAL A 14 -9.72 -3.15 3.27
C VAL A 14 -8.37 -3.84 3.13
N ALA A 15 -8.04 -4.28 1.93
CA ALA A 15 -6.73 -4.83 1.64
C ALA A 15 -5.76 -3.72 1.18
N ALA A 16 -4.48 -3.89 1.47
CA ALA A 16 -3.44 -3.02 0.98
C ALA A 16 -3.24 -3.18 -0.53
N ILE A 17 -2.89 -2.08 -1.18
CA ILE A 17 -2.41 -2.08 -2.56
C ILE A 17 -0.92 -1.76 -2.51
N HIS A 18 -0.08 -2.75 -2.71
CA HIS A 18 1.38 -2.64 -2.67
C HIS A 18 1.92 -1.94 -3.91
N ARG A 19 3.17 -1.49 -3.85
CA ARG A 19 3.85 -0.76 -4.93
C ARG A 19 4.98 -1.61 -5.49
N LEU A 20 5.00 -1.76 -6.80
CA LEU A 20 6.07 -2.40 -7.57
C LEU A 20 6.84 -1.31 -8.31
N TYR A 21 8.16 -1.35 -8.23
CA TYR A 21 9.05 -0.35 -8.79
C TYR A 21 10.00 -0.95 -9.83
N ASP A 22 10.34 -0.17 -10.84
CA ASP A 22 11.43 -0.44 -11.77
C ASP A 22 12.81 -0.33 -11.12
N LEU A 23 12.89 0.38 -9.98
CA LEU A 23 14.11 0.60 -9.24
C LEU A 23 14.62 -0.68 -8.55
N PRO A 24 15.93 -1.00 -8.64
CA PRO A 24 16.57 -2.00 -7.80
C PRO A 24 16.48 -1.64 -6.30
N VAL A 25 16.56 -2.67 -5.45
CA VAL A 25 16.42 -2.52 -3.98
C VAL A 25 17.40 -1.52 -3.38
N ASP A 26 18.65 -1.54 -3.81
CA ASP A 26 19.70 -0.64 -3.32
C ASP A 26 19.41 0.84 -3.64
N GLN A 27 18.93 1.11 -4.84
CA GLN A 27 18.53 2.45 -5.25
C GLN A 27 17.29 2.93 -4.49
N LEU A 28 16.30 2.05 -4.30
CA LEU A 28 15.10 2.37 -3.54
C LEU A 28 15.44 2.61 -2.05
N LEU A 29 16.30 1.80 -1.45
CA LEU A 29 16.79 2.00 -0.08
C LEU A 29 17.56 3.33 0.06
N ALA A 30 18.41 3.65 -0.89
CA ALA A 30 19.14 4.91 -0.90
C ALA A 30 18.18 6.12 -0.95
N ALA A 31 17.19 6.07 -1.83
CA ALA A 31 16.17 7.11 -1.96
C ALA A 31 15.34 7.32 -0.68
N LEU A 32 15.07 6.25 0.05
CA LEU A 32 14.25 6.28 1.27
C LEU A 32 15.05 6.51 2.56
N SER A 33 16.37 6.49 2.51
CA SER A 33 17.26 6.50 3.68
C SER A 33 17.15 7.76 4.56
N SER A 34 16.76 8.90 3.99
CA SER A 34 16.54 10.15 4.74
C SER A 34 15.26 10.13 5.58
N HIS A 35 14.26 9.32 5.17
CA HIS A 35 12.93 9.30 5.76
C HIS A 35 12.65 8.05 6.59
N TYR A 36 13.41 6.98 6.37
CA TYR A 36 13.17 5.69 7.02
C TYR A 36 14.44 5.10 7.60
N THR A 37 14.27 4.33 8.68
CA THR A 37 15.32 3.47 9.23
C THR A 37 15.09 2.04 8.73
N ALA A 38 16.11 1.44 8.12
CA ALA A 38 16.04 0.10 7.54
C ALA A 38 16.52 -0.96 8.53
N THR A 39 15.78 -2.08 8.63
CA THR A 39 16.17 -3.28 9.39
C THR A 39 15.78 -4.53 8.62
N SER A 40 16.57 -5.61 8.74
CA SER A 40 16.26 -6.86 8.04
C SER A 40 14.94 -7.46 8.51
N ALA A 41 14.12 -7.94 7.56
CA ALA A 41 12.88 -8.67 7.82
C ALA A 41 13.03 -10.19 7.58
N GLY A 42 14.15 -10.64 7.04
CA GLY A 42 14.30 -12.03 6.59
C GLY A 42 13.44 -12.34 5.36
N ASN A 43 12.92 -13.54 5.23
CA ASN A 43 12.07 -13.93 4.10
C ASN A 43 10.64 -13.37 4.26
N VAL A 44 10.14 -12.73 3.19
CA VAL A 44 8.78 -12.21 3.14
C VAL A 44 7.77 -13.34 2.98
N GLY A 45 6.73 -13.31 3.79
CA GLY A 45 5.71 -14.35 3.82
C GLY A 45 4.35 -13.86 4.35
N PRO A 46 3.41 -14.79 4.62
CA PRO A 46 2.05 -14.44 5.06
C PRO A 46 1.99 -13.62 6.36
N GLN A 47 3.00 -13.76 7.23
CA GLN A 47 3.06 -13.07 8.54
C GLN A 47 3.61 -11.65 8.42
N THR A 48 4.28 -11.30 7.30
CA THR A 48 4.96 -10.01 7.14
C THR A 48 4.02 -8.82 7.32
N ILE A 49 2.78 -8.90 6.81
CA ILE A 49 1.81 -7.80 6.96
C ILE A 49 1.44 -7.58 8.43
N SER A 50 1.20 -8.64 9.20
CA SER A 50 0.87 -8.51 10.63
C SER A 50 2.07 -7.99 11.44
N GLU A 51 3.28 -8.36 11.08
CA GLU A 51 4.50 -7.82 11.68
C GLU A 51 4.70 -6.34 11.33
N MET A 52 4.47 -5.95 10.09
CA MET A 52 4.47 -4.54 9.67
C MET A 52 3.46 -3.72 10.46
N ASP A 53 2.25 -4.23 10.65
CA ASP A 53 1.20 -3.56 11.40
C ASP A 53 1.60 -3.36 12.86
N SER A 54 2.11 -4.39 13.52
CA SER A 54 2.58 -4.33 14.91
C SER A 54 3.77 -3.39 15.11
N ARG A 55 4.63 -3.22 14.10
CA ARG A 55 5.82 -2.35 14.14
C ARG A 55 5.57 -0.95 13.62
N GLY A 56 4.45 -0.70 12.97
CA GLY A 56 4.19 0.58 12.31
C GLY A 56 5.12 0.87 11.13
N CYS A 57 5.51 -0.14 10.35
CA CYS A 57 6.52 0.00 9.30
C CYS A 57 6.06 -0.50 7.93
N LEU A 58 6.79 -0.14 6.89
CA LEU A 58 6.69 -0.71 5.54
C LEU A 58 7.66 -1.91 5.40
N CYS A 59 7.58 -2.64 4.28
CA CYS A 59 8.58 -3.64 3.94
C CYS A 59 8.95 -3.57 2.45
N ILE A 60 10.24 -3.36 2.14
CA ILE A 60 10.78 -3.56 0.80
C ILE A 60 10.92 -5.06 0.57
N VAL A 61 10.60 -5.51 -0.64
CA VAL A 61 10.76 -6.89 -1.10
C VAL A 61 11.79 -6.92 -2.22
N ALA A 62 12.79 -7.77 -2.05
CA ALA A 62 13.83 -8.03 -3.04
C ALA A 62 13.45 -9.19 -3.98
N PRO A 63 14.11 -9.32 -5.17
CA PRO A 63 13.87 -10.41 -6.12
C PRO A 63 14.10 -11.81 -5.55
N ASP A 64 14.99 -11.96 -4.58
CA ASP A 64 15.27 -13.22 -3.88
C ASP A 64 14.23 -13.58 -2.79
N GLY A 65 13.20 -12.73 -2.61
CA GLY A 65 12.16 -12.91 -1.60
C GLY A 65 12.54 -12.44 -0.20
N THR A 66 13.73 -11.86 -0.03
CA THR A 66 14.11 -11.23 1.23
C THR A 66 13.43 -9.88 1.42
N GLY A 67 13.21 -9.48 2.66
CA GLY A 67 12.56 -8.24 3.05
C GLY A 67 13.46 -7.31 3.87
N THR A 68 13.17 -6.03 3.78
CA THR A 68 13.74 -4.99 4.64
C THR A 68 12.61 -4.13 5.19
N TYR A 69 12.45 -4.12 6.51
CA TYR A 69 11.51 -3.23 7.19
C TYR A 69 12.02 -1.80 7.15
N LEU A 70 11.09 -0.88 6.90
CA LEU A 70 11.31 0.55 6.86
C LEU A 70 10.45 1.23 7.92
N THR A 71 11.08 1.60 9.04
CA THR A 71 10.42 2.34 10.10
C THR A 71 10.49 3.83 9.81
N PRO A 72 9.36 4.56 9.76
CA PRO A 72 9.35 5.99 9.51
C PRO A 72 10.14 6.76 10.58
N ARG A 73 10.86 7.79 10.16
CA ARG A 73 11.43 8.80 11.05
C ARG A 73 10.41 9.93 11.16
N GLU A 74 9.71 10.02 12.28
CA GLU A 74 8.57 10.90 12.45
C GLU A 74 8.87 12.39 12.21
N ASP A 75 10.08 12.84 12.54
CA ASP A 75 10.56 14.19 12.32
C ASP A 75 10.67 14.59 10.84
N THR A 76 10.74 13.62 9.94
CA THR A 76 10.87 13.86 8.49
C THR A 76 9.53 13.94 7.75
N PHE A 77 8.40 13.71 8.45
CA PHE A 77 7.06 13.68 7.86
C PHE A 77 6.14 14.79 8.38
N ALA A 78 6.71 15.90 8.86
CA ALA A 78 5.92 17.04 9.34
C ALA A 78 4.99 17.54 8.23
N GLY A 79 3.68 17.61 8.51
CA GLY A 79 2.66 18.02 7.54
C GLY A 79 2.25 16.96 6.51
N VAL A 80 2.88 15.79 6.52
CA VAL A 80 2.48 14.65 5.68
C VAL A 80 1.42 13.83 6.42
N ARG A 81 0.36 13.42 5.69
CA ARG A 81 -0.68 12.58 6.25
C ARG A 81 -0.09 11.27 6.79
N ASP A 82 -0.56 10.82 7.96
CA ASP A 82 -0.16 9.56 8.59
C ASP A 82 -0.79 8.35 7.86
N MET A 83 -0.31 8.15 6.64
CA MET A 83 -0.66 7.01 5.79
C MET A 83 0.61 6.51 5.10
N ASP A 84 0.79 5.20 5.04
CA ASP A 84 1.95 4.58 4.39
C ASP A 84 2.13 5.05 2.94
N SER A 85 1.04 5.15 2.17
CA SER A 85 1.09 5.62 0.79
C SER A 85 1.52 7.08 0.68
N ALA A 86 0.99 7.97 1.53
CA ALA A 86 1.32 9.38 1.50
C ALA A 86 2.78 9.64 1.92
N ARG A 87 3.24 8.97 2.97
CA ARG A 87 4.63 9.03 3.43
C ARG A 87 5.62 8.50 2.39
N LEU A 88 5.26 7.38 1.73
CA LEU A 88 6.10 6.79 0.68
C LEU A 88 6.19 7.69 -0.56
N GLU A 89 5.07 8.23 -1.02
CA GLU A 89 5.03 9.20 -2.14
C GLU A 89 5.83 10.48 -1.81
N HIS A 90 5.70 10.99 -0.59
CA HIS A 90 6.49 12.13 -0.12
C HIS A 90 8.00 11.83 -0.16
N ALA A 91 8.42 10.69 0.39
CA ALA A 91 9.82 10.31 0.47
C ALA A 91 10.46 10.05 -0.91
N LEU A 92 9.67 9.64 -1.91
CA LEU A 92 10.12 9.40 -3.28
C LEU A 92 9.88 10.58 -4.23
N SER A 93 9.36 11.71 -3.75
CA SER A 93 8.96 12.84 -4.59
C SER A 93 10.07 13.43 -5.47
N SER A 94 11.34 13.30 -5.06
CA SER A 94 12.53 13.74 -5.80
C SER A 94 13.20 12.63 -6.63
N THR A 95 12.66 11.40 -6.59
CA THR A 95 13.26 10.25 -7.27
C THR A 95 12.47 9.93 -8.54
N THR A 96 13.14 9.84 -9.67
CA THR A 96 12.51 9.38 -10.92
C THR A 96 12.31 7.87 -10.85
N HIS A 97 11.06 7.40 -11.00
CA HIS A 97 10.71 6.00 -10.96
C HIS A 97 9.37 5.74 -11.65
N GLU A 98 9.16 4.49 -12.06
CA GLU A 98 7.84 4.01 -12.46
C GLU A 98 7.25 3.15 -11.33
N VAL A 99 5.94 3.32 -11.09
CA VAL A 99 5.22 2.56 -10.07
C VAL A 99 4.03 1.82 -10.67
N THR A 100 3.92 0.55 -10.33
CA THR A 100 2.74 -0.28 -10.61
C THR A 100 2.10 -0.74 -9.30
N TYR A 101 0.79 -0.92 -9.33
CA TYR A 101 0.00 -1.25 -8.15
C TYR A 101 -0.44 -2.71 -8.17
N GLN A 102 -0.24 -3.40 -7.06
CA GLN A 102 -0.58 -4.81 -6.93
C GLN A 102 -1.16 -5.12 -5.54
N HIS A 103 -2.26 -5.82 -5.48
CA HIS A 103 -2.77 -6.40 -4.22
C HIS A 103 -2.28 -7.84 -4.05
N GLY A 104 -2.17 -8.27 -2.76
CA GLY A 104 -1.75 -9.63 -2.42
C GLY A 104 -0.23 -9.84 -2.43
N VAL A 105 0.30 -10.24 -1.28
CA VAL A 105 1.74 -10.43 -1.05
C VAL A 105 2.34 -11.48 -1.98
N GLN A 106 1.63 -12.59 -2.20
CA GLN A 106 2.11 -13.69 -3.05
C GLN A 106 2.30 -13.24 -4.51
N GLU A 107 1.37 -12.43 -5.03
CA GLU A 107 1.49 -11.89 -6.37
C GLU A 107 2.63 -10.88 -6.48
N VAL A 108 2.86 -10.07 -5.45
CA VAL A 108 4.02 -9.17 -5.38
C VAL A 108 5.32 -9.96 -5.43
N LEU A 109 5.46 -11.00 -4.60
CA LEU A 109 6.63 -11.88 -4.57
C LEU A 109 6.90 -12.51 -5.95
N LEU A 110 5.84 -13.03 -6.59
CA LEU A 110 5.96 -13.64 -7.93
C LEU A 110 6.49 -12.64 -8.95
N ARG A 111 5.93 -11.43 -9.01
CA ARG A 111 6.32 -10.41 -10.00
C ARG A 111 7.74 -9.89 -9.81
N VAL A 112 8.18 -9.76 -8.56
CA VAL A 112 9.55 -9.32 -8.26
C VAL A 112 10.55 -10.45 -8.53
N SER A 113 10.25 -11.69 -8.13
CA SER A 113 11.13 -12.85 -8.34
C SER A 113 11.33 -13.21 -9.82
N THR A 114 10.36 -12.92 -10.68
CA THR A 114 10.47 -13.12 -12.13
C THR A 114 11.29 -12.03 -12.85
N GLY A 115 11.75 -11.00 -12.12
CA GLY A 115 12.51 -9.89 -12.68
C GLY A 115 11.66 -8.89 -13.48
N GLN A 116 10.33 -8.99 -13.41
CA GLN A 116 9.43 -8.02 -14.04
C GLN A 116 9.56 -6.62 -13.41
N TYR A 117 9.92 -6.58 -12.13
CA TYR A 117 10.17 -5.34 -11.36
C TYR A 117 11.48 -5.48 -10.57
N GLY A 118 12.16 -4.36 -10.36
CA GLY A 118 13.42 -4.30 -9.62
C GLY A 118 13.23 -4.50 -8.11
N SER A 119 12.09 -4.04 -7.59
CA SER A 119 11.73 -4.16 -6.17
C SER A 119 10.24 -3.93 -5.96
N ALA A 120 9.76 -4.17 -4.73
CA ALA A 120 8.43 -3.77 -4.31
C ALA A 120 8.44 -3.19 -2.89
N VAL A 121 7.40 -2.42 -2.56
CA VAL A 121 7.11 -1.98 -1.18
C VAL A 121 5.74 -2.50 -0.78
N LEU A 122 5.71 -3.33 0.24
CA LEU A 122 4.50 -3.68 0.95
C LEU A 122 4.12 -2.53 1.87
N ILE A 123 2.85 -2.16 1.83
CA ILE A 123 2.26 -1.16 2.72
C ILE A 123 1.16 -1.78 3.55
N ARG A 124 0.84 -1.18 4.70
CA ARG A 124 -0.27 -1.59 5.55
C ARG A 124 -1.61 -1.18 4.93
N PRO A 125 -2.70 -1.92 5.21
CA PRO A 125 -4.04 -1.47 4.84
C PRO A 125 -4.39 -0.15 5.51
N VAL A 126 -5.15 0.69 4.81
CA VAL A 126 -5.70 1.91 5.40
C VAL A 126 -6.81 1.53 6.39
N SER A 127 -6.82 2.14 7.57
CA SER A 127 -7.86 1.91 8.57
C SER A 127 -9.20 2.52 8.13
N LEU A 128 -10.32 1.94 8.59
CA LEU A 128 -11.66 2.53 8.37
C LEU A 128 -11.78 3.90 9.03
N GLN A 129 -11.07 4.14 10.13
CA GLN A 129 -11.03 5.42 10.80
C GLN A 129 -10.42 6.52 9.91
N GLU A 130 -9.32 6.20 9.21
CA GLU A 130 -8.68 7.15 8.30
C GLU A 130 -9.55 7.40 7.04
N ILE A 131 -10.24 6.38 6.55
CA ILE A 131 -11.21 6.55 5.46
C ILE A 131 -12.34 7.51 5.89
N ARG A 132 -12.91 7.29 7.08
CA ARG A 132 -13.96 8.17 7.64
C ARG A 132 -13.45 9.59 7.81
N ARG A 133 -12.31 9.77 8.47
CA ARG A 133 -11.70 11.09 8.66
C ARG A 133 -11.52 11.83 7.34
N THR A 134 -11.01 11.15 6.32
CA THR A 134 -10.80 11.73 4.99
C THR A 134 -12.13 12.18 4.36
N ALA A 135 -13.17 11.37 4.48
CA ALA A 135 -14.50 11.73 3.99
C ALA A 135 -15.10 12.93 4.75
N ASP A 136 -14.95 12.96 6.08
CA ASP A 136 -15.48 14.02 6.94
C ASP A 136 -14.78 15.38 6.68
N THR A 137 -13.50 15.37 6.35
CA THR A 137 -12.73 16.58 6.00
C THR A 137 -12.89 17.02 4.56
N GLY A 138 -13.55 16.23 3.71
CA GLY A 138 -13.68 16.49 2.27
C GLY A 138 -12.37 16.41 1.49
N GLU A 139 -11.34 15.82 2.08
CA GLU A 139 -10.05 15.60 1.42
C GLU A 139 -10.11 14.39 0.49
N LEU A 140 -9.16 14.31 -0.44
CA LEU A 140 -8.98 13.14 -1.29
C LEU A 140 -7.91 12.22 -0.70
N MET A 141 -8.16 10.91 -0.76
CA MET A 141 -7.13 9.93 -0.48
C MET A 141 -6.13 9.85 -1.64
N PRO A 142 -4.85 9.52 -1.37
CA PRO A 142 -3.90 9.23 -2.43
C PRO A 142 -4.43 8.15 -3.39
N PRO A 143 -4.05 8.17 -4.67
CA PRO A 143 -4.48 7.16 -5.62
C PRO A 143 -4.16 5.74 -5.15
N LYS A 144 -5.07 4.80 -5.41
CA LYS A 144 -4.87 3.38 -5.09
C LYS A 144 -4.53 3.11 -3.61
N SER A 145 -5.16 3.84 -2.69
CA SER A 145 -4.97 3.65 -1.23
C SER A 145 -5.79 2.49 -0.67
N THR A 146 -6.92 2.14 -1.29
CA THR A 146 -7.86 1.15 -0.76
C THR A 146 -8.27 0.10 -1.78
N PHE A 147 -8.40 -1.12 -1.30
CA PHE A 147 -9.00 -2.23 -2.04
C PHE A 147 -10.05 -2.90 -1.15
N PHE A 148 -11.31 -2.56 -1.41
CA PHE A 148 -12.42 -3.13 -0.65
C PHE A 148 -12.77 -4.54 -1.11
N THR A 149 -13.02 -5.44 -0.16
CA THR A 149 -13.57 -6.77 -0.40
C THR A 149 -14.78 -7.04 0.51
N PRO A 150 -15.82 -7.73 0.03
CA PRO A 150 -16.00 -8.24 -1.35
C PRO A 150 -16.26 -7.11 -2.36
N LYS A 151 -15.82 -7.28 -3.60
CA LYS A 151 -16.22 -6.38 -4.69
C LYS A 151 -17.58 -6.73 -5.24
N LEU A 152 -18.40 -5.72 -5.49
CA LEU A 152 -19.65 -5.88 -6.21
C LEU A 152 -19.39 -6.41 -7.62
N ARG A 153 -20.16 -7.42 -8.03
CA ARG A 153 -20.10 -7.98 -9.38
C ARG A 153 -21.01 -7.18 -10.31
N THR A 154 -20.47 -6.77 -11.45
CA THR A 154 -21.24 -6.13 -12.51
C THR A 154 -22.25 -7.13 -13.11
N GLY A 155 -23.44 -6.64 -13.44
CA GLY A 155 -24.46 -7.43 -14.13
C GLY A 155 -25.40 -8.24 -13.21
N MET A 156 -25.24 -8.18 -11.89
CA MET A 156 -26.20 -8.81 -10.95
C MET A 156 -27.50 -8.05 -10.81
N VAL A 157 -27.49 -6.75 -11.06
CA VAL A 157 -28.68 -5.89 -11.07
C VAL A 157 -28.63 -5.01 -12.32
N LEU A 158 -29.68 -5.07 -13.12
CA LEU A 158 -29.82 -4.32 -14.36
C LEU A 158 -30.98 -3.32 -14.23
N ARG A 159 -30.77 -2.11 -14.75
CA ARG A 159 -31.83 -1.10 -14.90
C ARG A 159 -32.00 -0.80 -16.39
N ASP A 160 -33.22 -0.85 -16.88
CA ASP A 160 -33.57 -0.35 -18.20
C ASP A 160 -33.44 1.20 -18.24
N LEU A 161 -32.67 1.72 -19.18
CA LEU A 161 -32.44 3.17 -19.32
C LEU A 161 -33.47 3.82 -20.26
N ARG A 162 -34.41 3.07 -20.82
CA ARG A 162 -35.44 3.57 -21.77
C ARG A 162 -36.69 4.12 -21.10
N GLN A 163 -36.63 4.36 -19.76
CA GLN A 163 -37.69 5.06 -19.02
C GLN A 163 -37.27 6.47 -18.66
#